data_c78173e1f149015267521a841b2e2516
#
_entry.id   c78173e1f149015267521a841b2e2516
#
_cell.length_a   1.000
_cell.length_b   1.000
_cell.length_c   1.000
_cell.angle_alpha   90.00
_cell.angle_beta   90.00
_cell.angle_gamma   90.00
#
_symmetry.space_group_name_H-M   'P 1'
#
loop_
_entity.id
_entity.type
_entity.pdbx_description
1 polymer ?
#
loop_
_entity_poly.entity_id
_entity_poly.type
_entity_poly.pdbx_seq_one_letter_code
_entity_poly.pdbx_strand_id
1 'polypeptide(L)'
;MKTAAPRQFSPERLAAINRKPSVSKDQYRQAIETLLPLARGDTGGSAPAAMVLLSAYDGYHWTVSIPDFCYFDWKHYDAAMTIIAGRAELSIEPHNLIENGSEIFKALARDYACMSAETGEDAA
;
A
#
# COMPACT_ATOMS: atom_id res chain seq x y z
N MET A 1 5.68 39.96 14.83
CA MET A 1 6.38 38.85 14.24
C MET A 1 6.30 38.91 12.73
N LYS A 2 7.35 38.54 12.10
CA LYS A 2 7.39 38.57 10.66
C LYS A 2 6.67 37.31 10.10
N THR A 3 5.72 37.53 9.22
CA THR A 3 5.08 36.43 8.52
C THR A 3 6.03 35.87 7.48
N ALA A 4 6.24 34.59 7.49
CA ALA A 4 7.08 33.95 6.49
C ALA A 4 6.44 34.12 5.11
N ALA A 5 7.26 34.39 4.12
CA ALA A 5 6.80 34.44 2.74
C ALA A 5 6.30 33.04 2.34
N PRO A 6 5.30 32.95 1.47
CA PRO A 6 4.86 31.66 0.96
C PRO A 6 6.03 30.89 0.37
N ARG A 7 6.07 29.59 0.63
CA ARG A 7 7.13 28.77 0.09
C ARG A 7 7.05 28.77 -1.43
N GLN A 8 8.16 29.06 -2.05
CA GLN A 8 8.26 29.01 -3.50
C GLN A 8 9.05 27.78 -3.90
N PHE A 9 8.60 27.13 -4.93
CA PHE A 9 9.25 25.94 -5.43
C PHE A 9 10.03 26.28 -6.70
N SER A 10 11.19 25.65 -6.86
CA SER A 10 11.94 25.75 -8.11
C SER A 10 11.15 25.12 -9.24
N PRO A 11 11.46 25.44 -10.51
CA PRO A 11 10.81 24.79 -11.65
C PRO A 11 10.93 23.27 -11.59
N GLU A 12 12.05 22.74 -11.09
CA GLU A 12 12.25 21.30 -10.96
C GLU A 12 11.30 20.70 -9.94
N ARG A 13 11.09 21.37 -8.82
CA ARG A 13 10.17 20.91 -7.77
C ARG A 13 8.73 20.95 -8.24
N LEU A 14 8.36 22.00 -8.96
CA LEU A 14 7.01 22.12 -9.52
C LEU A 14 6.77 21.01 -10.55
N ALA A 15 7.76 20.72 -11.39
CA ALA A 15 7.63 19.62 -12.35
C ALA A 15 7.48 18.28 -11.65
N ALA A 16 8.21 18.06 -10.55
CA ALA A 16 8.10 16.82 -9.78
C ALA A 16 6.72 16.68 -9.13
N ILE A 17 6.17 17.76 -8.59
CA ILE A 17 4.85 17.75 -7.96
C ILE A 17 3.75 17.50 -8.99
N ASN A 18 3.89 18.07 -10.18
CA ASN A 18 2.85 18.04 -11.21
C ASN A 18 3.06 16.94 -12.25
N ARG A 19 3.99 16.02 -12.01
CA ARG A 19 4.23 14.95 -12.96
C ARG A 19 3.01 14.05 -13.09
N LYS A 20 2.89 13.41 -14.23
CA LYS A 20 1.83 12.43 -14.45
C LYS A 20 2.08 11.19 -13.59
N PRO A 21 1.02 10.51 -13.15
CA PRO A 21 1.19 9.25 -12.44
C PRO A 21 2.01 8.24 -13.26
N SER A 22 2.83 7.48 -12.57
CA SER A 22 3.66 6.45 -13.20
C SER A 22 2.88 5.15 -13.43
N VAL A 23 1.71 5.01 -12.82
CA VAL A 23 0.87 3.82 -12.95
C VAL A 23 -0.53 4.23 -13.31
N SER A 24 -1.23 3.35 -14.04
CA SER A 24 -2.63 3.54 -14.35
C SER A 24 -3.50 2.85 -13.28
N LYS A 25 -4.77 3.23 -13.26
CA LYS A 25 -5.76 2.59 -12.41
C LYS A 25 -5.84 1.08 -12.68
N ASP A 26 -5.77 0.72 -13.96
CA ASP A 26 -5.82 -0.69 -14.36
C ASP A 26 -4.60 -1.48 -13.89
N GLN A 27 -3.41 -0.88 -14.00
CA GLN A 27 -2.18 -1.50 -13.51
C GLN A 27 -2.24 -1.69 -12.00
N TYR A 28 -2.76 -0.73 -11.28
CA TYR A 28 -2.94 -0.79 -9.83
C TYR A 28 -3.90 -1.94 -9.46
N ARG A 29 -5.05 -2.03 -10.14
CA ARG A 29 -5.99 -3.11 -9.91
C ARG A 29 -5.35 -4.48 -10.17
N GLN A 30 -4.64 -4.63 -11.28
CA GLN A 30 -3.96 -5.88 -11.62
C GLN A 30 -2.92 -6.27 -10.57
N ALA A 31 -2.22 -5.29 -10.03
CA ALA A 31 -1.24 -5.54 -8.98
C ALA A 31 -1.89 -6.06 -7.71
N ILE A 32 -3.05 -5.51 -7.34
CA ILE A 32 -3.82 -6.00 -6.19
C ILE A 32 -4.23 -7.46 -6.44
N GLU A 33 -4.75 -7.74 -7.63
CA GLU A 33 -5.17 -9.10 -8.01
C GLU A 33 -3.99 -10.08 -8.03
N THR A 34 -2.81 -9.61 -8.33
CA THR A 34 -1.60 -10.43 -8.34
C THR A 34 -1.11 -10.73 -6.92
N LEU A 35 -1.14 -9.74 -6.04
CA LEU A 35 -0.60 -9.88 -4.69
C LEU A 35 -1.55 -10.56 -3.72
N LEU A 36 -2.84 -10.46 -3.96
CA LEU A 36 -3.86 -10.96 -3.05
C LEU A 36 -3.78 -12.49 -2.81
N PRO A 37 -3.59 -13.33 -3.84
CA PRO A 37 -3.43 -14.76 -3.57
C PRO A 37 -2.24 -15.10 -2.69
N LEU A 38 -1.13 -14.39 -2.85
CA LEU A 38 0.04 -14.58 -1.99
C LEU A 38 -0.30 -14.19 -0.54
N ALA A 39 -0.98 -13.07 -0.35
CA ALA A 39 -1.38 -12.60 0.98
C ALA A 39 -2.30 -13.57 1.69
N ARG A 40 -3.10 -14.32 0.95
CA ARG A 40 -4.03 -15.31 1.49
C ARG A 40 -3.39 -16.67 1.74
N GLY A 41 -2.15 -16.87 1.29
CA GLY A 41 -1.44 -18.12 1.47
C GLY A 41 -0.74 -18.20 2.82
N ASP A 42 0.14 -19.18 2.93
CA ASP A 42 0.89 -19.43 4.16
C ASP A 42 2.39 -19.59 3.92
N THR A 43 2.91 -18.91 2.92
CA THR A 43 4.34 -18.93 2.61
C THR A 43 5.05 -17.76 3.28
N GLY A 44 6.38 -17.71 3.15
CA GLY A 44 7.17 -16.62 3.73
C GLY A 44 6.83 -15.24 3.22
N GLY A 45 6.31 -15.14 2.00
CA GLY A 45 5.89 -13.87 1.42
C GLY A 45 4.46 -13.46 1.77
N SER A 46 3.68 -14.34 2.40
CA SER A 46 2.25 -14.09 2.63
C SER A 46 2.00 -12.93 3.59
N ALA A 47 2.66 -12.92 4.75
CA ALA A 47 2.49 -11.82 5.68
C ALA A 47 3.00 -10.49 5.11
N PRO A 48 4.18 -10.42 4.50
CA PRO A 48 4.60 -9.19 3.82
C PRO A 48 3.62 -8.71 2.75
N ALA A 49 3.06 -9.61 1.95
CA ALA A 49 2.07 -9.26 0.93
C ALA A 49 0.81 -8.67 1.57
N ALA A 50 0.33 -9.29 2.65
CA ALA A 50 -0.82 -8.79 3.39
C ALA A 50 -0.53 -7.40 3.96
N MET A 51 0.67 -7.17 4.49
CA MET A 51 1.02 -5.87 5.04
C MET A 51 1.05 -4.78 3.97
N VAL A 52 1.53 -5.08 2.77
CA VAL A 52 1.47 -4.13 1.66
C VAL A 52 0.03 -3.76 1.35
N LEU A 53 -0.83 -4.75 1.18
CA LEU A 53 -2.25 -4.51 0.86
C LEU A 53 -2.96 -3.77 1.98
N LEU A 54 -2.79 -4.21 3.22
CA LEU A 54 -3.47 -3.63 4.36
C LEU A 54 -2.96 -2.23 4.70
N SER A 55 -1.67 -1.96 4.51
CA SER A 55 -1.16 -0.61 4.72
C SER A 55 -1.66 0.36 3.66
N ALA A 56 -1.87 -0.10 2.44
CA ALA A 56 -2.49 0.72 1.40
C ALA A 56 -3.98 0.98 1.69
N TYR A 57 -4.63 0.03 2.37
CA TYR A 57 -6.03 0.10 2.75
C TYR A 57 -6.24 0.97 3.99
N ASP A 58 -5.40 0.79 5.01
CA ASP A 58 -5.52 1.50 6.29
C ASP A 58 -4.13 1.66 6.93
N GLY A 59 -3.47 2.73 6.57
CA GLY A 59 -2.12 3.01 7.03
C GLY A 59 -2.00 3.37 8.50
N TYR A 60 -3.12 3.62 9.20
CA TYR A 60 -3.10 3.87 10.64
C TYR A 60 -2.94 2.60 11.44
N HIS A 61 -3.46 1.50 10.96
CA HIS A 61 -3.45 0.24 11.68
C HIS A 61 -2.43 -0.77 11.14
N TRP A 62 -1.94 -0.56 9.91
CA TRP A 62 -1.07 -1.52 9.24
C TRP A 62 0.13 -0.82 8.66
N THR A 63 1.29 -1.41 8.83
CA THR A 63 2.54 -0.92 8.26
C THR A 63 3.28 -2.06 7.59
N VAL A 64 4.11 -1.72 6.60
CA VAL A 64 4.96 -2.69 5.94
C VAL A 64 6.41 -2.35 6.21
N SER A 65 7.22 -3.36 6.48
CA SER A 65 8.65 -3.19 6.70
C SER A 65 9.37 -3.35 5.37
N ILE A 66 10.21 -2.40 5.02
CA ILE A 66 10.93 -2.44 3.75
C ILE A 66 11.77 -3.72 3.60
N PRO A 67 12.52 -4.19 4.63
CA PRO A 67 13.28 -5.44 4.48
C PRO A 67 12.42 -6.65 4.13
N ASP A 68 11.14 -6.64 4.45
CA ASP A 68 10.26 -7.77 4.16
C ASP A 68 10.04 -7.97 2.66
N PHE A 69 10.35 -6.96 1.85
CA PHE A 69 10.26 -7.08 0.40
C PHE A 69 11.24 -8.11 -0.16
N CYS A 70 12.23 -8.52 0.62
CA CYS A 70 13.14 -9.60 0.25
C CYS A 70 12.44 -10.95 0.06
N TYR A 71 11.26 -11.12 0.66
CA TYR A 71 10.50 -12.37 0.56
C TYR A 71 9.72 -12.50 -0.74
N PHE A 72 9.71 -11.45 -1.57
CA PHE A 72 8.97 -11.48 -2.83
C PHE A 72 9.84 -11.96 -3.97
N ASP A 73 9.26 -12.77 -4.87
CA ASP A 73 9.85 -12.95 -6.18
C ASP A 73 9.61 -11.67 -7.00
N TRP A 74 10.19 -11.59 -8.19
CA TRP A 74 10.10 -10.38 -8.98
C TRP A 74 8.67 -10.00 -9.35
N LYS A 75 7.83 -10.98 -9.61
CA LYS A 75 6.41 -10.74 -9.94
C LYS A 75 5.69 -10.07 -8.78
N HIS A 76 5.87 -10.58 -7.58
CA HIS A 76 5.22 -10.04 -6.39
C HIS A 76 5.85 -8.72 -5.94
N TYR A 77 7.16 -8.59 -6.12
CA TYR A 77 7.84 -7.33 -5.87
C TYR A 77 7.28 -6.23 -6.75
N ASP A 78 7.16 -6.49 -8.07
CA ASP A 78 6.63 -5.50 -9.00
C ASP A 78 5.19 -5.15 -8.66
N ALA A 79 4.38 -6.12 -8.27
CA ALA A 79 3.01 -5.87 -7.85
C ALA A 79 2.96 -5.00 -6.59
N ALA A 80 3.80 -5.30 -5.60
CA ALA A 80 3.87 -4.51 -4.37
C ALA A 80 4.25 -3.07 -4.64
N MET A 81 5.25 -2.85 -5.49
CA MET A 81 5.68 -1.49 -5.84
C MET A 81 4.60 -0.75 -6.61
N THR A 82 3.88 -1.44 -7.50
CA THR A 82 2.77 -0.84 -8.25
C THR A 82 1.62 -0.46 -7.31
N ILE A 83 1.34 -1.25 -6.29
CA ILE A 83 0.31 -0.92 -5.30
C ILE A 83 0.70 0.33 -4.52
N ILE A 84 1.96 0.43 -4.10
CA ILE A 84 2.46 1.61 -3.38
C ILE A 84 2.31 2.85 -4.27
N ALA A 85 2.76 2.76 -5.52
CA ALA A 85 2.64 3.87 -6.46
C ALA A 85 1.19 4.24 -6.71
N GLY A 86 0.33 3.24 -6.93
CA GLY A 86 -1.09 3.47 -7.19
C GLY A 86 -1.78 4.17 -6.02
N ARG A 87 -1.55 3.69 -4.81
CA ARG A 87 -2.15 4.30 -3.63
C ARG A 87 -1.66 5.72 -3.42
N ALA A 88 -0.37 5.96 -3.59
CA ALA A 88 0.24 7.27 -3.35
C ALA A 88 -0.07 8.27 -4.46
N GLU A 89 -0.04 7.83 -5.70
CA GLU A 89 -0.15 8.74 -6.86
C GLU A 89 -1.59 8.97 -7.29
N LEU A 90 -2.44 7.95 -7.20
CA LEU A 90 -3.82 8.05 -7.67
C LEU A 90 -4.79 8.36 -6.54
N SER A 91 -4.37 8.24 -5.30
CA SER A 91 -5.21 8.48 -4.11
C SER A 91 -6.48 7.61 -4.08
N ILE A 92 -6.39 6.42 -4.65
CA ILE A 92 -7.51 5.46 -4.68
C ILE A 92 -7.23 4.36 -3.66
N GLU A 93 -8.20 4.09 -2.81
CA GLU A 93 -8.09 3.00 -1.85
C GLU A 93 -8.21 1.65 -2.59
N PRO A 94 -7.39 0.66 -2.24
CA PRO A 94 -7.30 -0.57 -3.03
C PRO A 94 -8.59 -1.38 -3.07
N HIS A 95 -9.39 -1.36 -1.99
CA HIS A 95 -10.63 -2.13 -1.96
C HIS A 95 -11.68 -1.61 -2.93
N ASN A 96 -11.55 -0.39 -3.40
CA ASN A 96 -12.48 0.19 -4.36
C ASN A 96 -12.20 -0.24 -5.81
N LEU A 97 -11.11 -0.92 -6.05
CA LEU A 97 -10.70 -1.33 -7.40
C LEU A 97 -11.03 -2.77 -7.74
N ILE A 98 -11.43 -3.57 -6.76
CA ILE A 98 -11.70 -4.99 -6.98
C ILE A 98 -13.13 -5.30 -6.55
N GLU A 99 -13.70 -6.34 -7.17
CA GLU A 99 -15.02 -6.81 -6.83
C GLU A 99 -15.03 -7.36 -5.41
N ASN A 100 -16.05 -7.01 -4.63
CA ASN A 100 -16.18 -7.39 -3.23
C ASN A 100 -14.98 -6.94 -2.37
N GLY A 101 -14.35 -5.83 -2.78
CA GLY A 101 -13.11 -5.38 -2.15
C GLY A 101 -13.24 -5.12 -0.66
N SER A 102 -14.31 -4.47 -0.22
CA SER A 102 -14.52 -4.20 1.21
C SER A 102 -14.53 -5.48 2.03
N GLU A 103 -15.26 -6.50 1.57
CA GLU A 103 -15.35 -7.77 2.27
C GLU A 103 -14.02 -8.51 2.25
N ILE A 104 -13.33 -8.48 1.11
CA ILE A 104 -12.03 -9.14 0.95
C ILE A 104 -10.99 -8.53 1.89
N PHE A 105 -10.91 -7.19 1.93
CA PHE A 105 -9.94 -6.53 2.79
C PHE A 105 -10.28 -6.66 4.27
N LYS A 106 -11.57 -6.66 4.63
CA LYS A 106 -11.97 -6.93 6.02
C LYS A 106 -11.60 -8.34 6.45
N ALA A 107 -11.78 -9.31 5.57
CA ALA A 107 -11.39 -10.69 5.86
C ALA A 107 -9.88 -10.81 6.02
N LEU A 108 -9.12 -10.16 5.15
CA LEU A 108 -7.67 -10.15 5.23
C LEU A 108 -7.20 -9.50 6.54
N ALA A 109 -7.83 -8.40 6.93
CA ALA A 109 -7.52 -7.71 8.18
C ALA A 109 -7.79 -8.61 9.39
N ARG A 110 -8.87 -9.38 9.38
CA ARG A 110 -9.16 -10.33 10.46
C ARG A 110 -8.10 -11.42 10.52
N ASP A 111 -7.67 -11.93 9.38
CA ASP A 111 -6.66 -13.00 9.33
C ASP A 111 -5.32 -12.56 9.92
N TYR A 112 -5.00 -11.28 9.81
CA TYR A 112 -3.74 -10.73 10.30
C TYR A 112 -3.92 -9.78 11.48
N ALA A 113 -5.03 -9.88 12.21
CA ALA A 113 -5.36 -8.95 13.29
C ALA A 113 -4.25 -8.84 14.36
N CYS A 114 -3.53 -9.93 14.62
CA CYS A 114 -2.43 -9.94 15.59
C CYS A 114 -1.27 -9.03 15.17
N MET A 115 -1.21 -8.61 13.92
CA MET A 115 -0.15 -7.76 13.40
C MET A 115 -0.56 -6.30 13.29
N SER A 116 -1.79 -5.94 13.66
CA SER A 116 -2.23 -4.55 13.60
C SER A 116 -1.59 -3.74 14.74
N ALA A 117 -1.48 -2.43 14.52
CA ALA A 117 -0.92 -1.52 15.53
C ALA A 117 -1.74 -1.52 16.82
N GLU A 118 -3.08 -1.60 16.71
CA GLU A 118 -3.94 -1.65 17.88
C GLU A 118 -3.68 -2.88 18.74
N THR A 119 -3.62 -4.05 18.07
CA THR A 119 -3.35 -5.30 18.80
C THR A 119 -1.96 -5.26 19.45
N GLY A 120 -0.99 -4.69 18.74
CA GLY A 120 0.35 -4.54 19.30
C GLY A 120 0.39 -3.67 20.54
N GLU A 121 -0.37 -2.59 20.54
CA GLU A 121 -0.49 -1.72 21.71
C GLU A 121 -1.16 -2.42 22.86
N ASP A 122 -2.25 -3.11 22.61
CA ASP A 122 -2.99 -3.84 23.64
C ASP A 122 -2.18 -4.98 24.22
N ALA A 123 -1.32 -5.58 23.43
CA ALA A 123 -0.46 -6.67 23.87
C ALA A 123 0.67 -6.19 24.78
N ALA A 124 0.99 -4.92 24.69
CA ALA A 124 2.02 -4.34 25.54
C ALA A 124 1.47 -4.08 26.94
#